data_c5fe646e8013f26dc297bed4fa5db6f7
#
_entry.id   c5fe646e8013f26dc297bed4fa5db6f7
#
_cell.length_a   1.000
_cell.length_b   1.000
_cell.length_c   1.000
_cell.angle_alpha   90.00
_cell.angle_beta   90.00
_cell.angle_gamma   90.00
#
_symmetry.space_group_name_H-M   'P 1'
#
loop_
_entity.id
_entity.type
_entity.pdbx_description
1 polymer ?
#
loop_
_entity_poly.entity_id
_entity_poly.type
_entity_poly.pdbx_seq_one_letter_code
_entity_poly.pdbx_strand_id
1 'polypeptide(L)'
;MANQTNNENKSLLGWVDARFPLSKMMKEHVTEYYAPKNFNFWYFFGSLALLVLVIQIVSGIFLTMNYKPDGTTGLNHLPVAFTSVEYIMRDVSGGWIIRYMHSTGASMFFIVVYLHMFRGLIYGSFHRPRELVWVFGSLIFLALMAEAFMGYLLPWGQMSFWGAQVIVNLFSAIPLIGPDLSVLFRGDFVVGDATLNRFFSFHVIAVPLVLIGLVVAHIIALHEVGSNNPDGIEIKAHKDANGIPLDGIPFHPYYSVHDFFGIAVFMILFFFVVFFWPTGGGYFLEYNNYLAANPMQTPNHIAPVWYFTPFYSMLRAVTNQMKFLFMFLTVFAGVMAYLRGNFSAATKLKFLVGSLILAVFMYFTEAAFWGVVVMGGAIVILFFLPWLD
;
A
#
# COMPACT_ATOMS: atom_id res chain seq x y z
N MET A 1 49.74 -0.13 20.01
CA MET A 1 48.31 -0.09 19.73
C MET A 1 47.53 0.94 20.56
N ALA A 2 48.04 1.53 21.61
CA ALA A 2 47.33 2.49 22.46
C ALA A 2 47.32 3.95 21.97
N ASN A 3 48.08 4.33 20.95
CA ASN A 3 48.18 5.73 20.49
C ASN A 3 47.31 6.09 19.28
N GLN A 4 46.68 5.13 18.59
CA GLN A 4 45.74 5.44 17.49
C GLN A 4 44.32 5.72 17.97
N THR A 5 43.89 5.11 19.08
CA THR A 5 42.56 5.30 19.66
C THR A 5 42.32 6.68 20.27
N ASN A 6 43.37 7.42 20.62
CA ASN A 6 43.25 8.75 21.26
C ASN A 6 43.05 9.91 20.26
N ASN A 7 43.31 9.71 18.95
CA ASN A 7 43.11 10.79 17.96
C ASN A 7 41.75 10.75 17.26
N GLU A 8 41.14 9.57 17.15
CA GLU A 8 39.82 9.39 16.52
C GLU A 8 38.68 10.00 17.35
N ASN A 9 38.83 10.03 18.68
CA ASN A 9 37.82 10.65 19.58
C ASN A 9 37.84 12.19 19.61
N LYS A 10 38.74 12.86 18.89
CA LYS A 10 38.84 14.34 18.89
C LYS A 10 37.91 15.01 17.88
N SER A 11 37.36 14.27 16.93
CA SER A 11 36.36 14.78 16.00
C SER A 11 34.95 14.45 16.48
N LEU A 12 33.96 15.29 16.11
CA LEU A 12 32.54 15.03 16.39
C LEU A 12 32.13 13.64 15.84
N LEU A 13 32.56 13.33 14.63
CA LEU A 13 32.26 12.04 13.98
C LEU A 13 32.90 10.86 14.75
N GLY A 14 34.16 10.97 15.16
CA GLY A 14 34.82 9.93 15.97
C GLY A 14 34.18 9.75 17.35
N TRP A 15 33.68 10.84 17.97
CA TRP A 15 32.91 10.77 19.20
C TRP A 15 31.57 10.04 19.01
N VAL A 16 30.86 10.28 17.88
CA VAL A 16 29.62 9.57 17.50
C VAL A 16 29.93 8.10 17.26
N ASP A 17 30.92 7.77 16.42
CA ASP A 17 31.24 6.39 16.04
C ASP A 17 31.66 5.51 17.22
N ALA A 18 32.29 6.10 18.24
CA ALA A 18 32.63 5.37 19.47
C ALA A 18 31.40 4.94 20.29
N ARG A 19 30.21 5.50 20.03
CA ARG A 19 28.95 5.25 20.74
C ARG A 19 27.86 4.66 19.86
N PHE A 20 27.85 5.05 18.61
CA PHE A 20 26.93 4.60 17.58
C PHE A 20 27.74 4.45 16.26
N PRO A 21 27.96 3.25 15.75
CA PRO A 21 28.92 2.98 14.66
C PRO A 21 28.37 3.46 13.30
N LEU A 22 28.14 4.79 13.19
CA LEU A 22 27.53 5.42 12.03
C LEU A 22 28.37 5.22 10.76
N SER A 23 29.68 5.47 10.85
CA SER A 23 30.58 5.29 9.71
C SER A 23 30.64 3.84 9.25
N LYS A 24 30.60 2.87 10.17
CA LYS A 24 30.54 1.45 9.85
C LYS A 24 29.24 1.10 9.12
N MET A 25 28.09 1.56 9.64
CA MET A 25 26.80 1.33 9.01
C MET A 25 26.74 1.94 7.59
N MET A 26 27.22 3.17 7.43
CA MET A 26 27.30 3.82 6.12
C MET A 26 28.21 3.05 5.16
N LYS A 27 29.33 2.53 5.65
CA LYS A 27 30.26 1.72 4.87
C LYS A 27 29.59 0.42 4.39
N GLU A 28 28.99 -0.34 5.29
CA GLU A 28 28.38 -1.65 5.01
C GLU A 28 27.15 -1.56 4.12
N HIS A 29 26.32 -0.51 4.31
CA HIS A 29 25.02 -0.42 3.62
C HIS A 29 24.99 0.52 2.42
N VAL A 30 26.01 1.36 2.23
CA VAL A 30 26.04 2.34 1.11
C VAL A 30 27.29 2.18 0.28
N THR A 31 28.49 2.34 0.86
CA THR A 31 29.74 2.42 0.07
C THR A 31 30.34 1.07 -0.31
N GLU A 32 30.17 0.04 0.52
CA GLU A 32 30.61 -1.34 0.26
C GLU A 32 29.42 -2.27 -0.11
N TYR A 33 28.21 -1.71 -0.26
CA TYR A 33 27.09 -2.47 -0.79
C TYR A 33 27.18 -2.54 -2.32
N TYR A 34 27.20 -3.78 -2.83
CA TYR A 34 27.23 -4.05 -4.27
C TYR A 34 25.84 -4.38 -4.79
N ALA A 35 25.45 -3.71 -5.85
CA ALA A 35 24.20 -3.97 -6.58
C ALA A 35 24.48 -4.57 -7.97
N PRO A 36 23.53 -5.30 -8.56
CA PRO A 36 23.66 -5.79 -9.94
C PRO A 36 23.94 -4.65 -10.93
N LYS A 37 24.89 -4.87 -11.84
CA LYS A 37 25.32 -3.86 -12.83
C LYS A 37 24.29 -3.60 -13.96
N ASN A 38 23.26 -4.45 -14.08
CA ASN A 38 22.26 -4.44 -15.17
C ASN A 38 20.90 -3.91 -14.75
N PHE A 39 20.80 -3.09 -13.69
CA PHE A 39 19.56 -2.41 -13.36
C PHE A 39 19.11 -1.51 -14.51
N ASN A 40 17.80 -1.52 -14.77
CA ASN A 40 17.15 -0.68 -15.74
C ASN A 40 16.15 0.28 -15.09
N PHE A 41 15.39 1.02 -15.91
CA PHE A 41 14.39 1.99 -15.46
C PHE A 41 13.43 1.48 -14.35
N TRP A 42 13.05 0.20 -14.36
CA TRP A 42 12.11 -0.35 -13.38
C TRP A 42 12.65 -0.38 -11.95
N TYR A 43 13.94 -0.21 -11.76
CA TYR A 43 14.56 -0.24 -10.43
C TYR A 43 14.49 1.09 -9.68
N PHE A 44 14.16 2.21 -10.34
CA PHE A 44 13.93 3.50 -9.69
C PHE A 44 12.71 3.51 -8.76
N PHE A 45 11.70 2.69 -9.02
CA PHE A 45 10.42 2.77 -8.30
C PHE A 45 10.52 2.37 -6.81
N GLY A 46 11.58 1.71 -6.37
CA GLY A 46 11.83 1.43 -4.95
C GLY A 46 12.25 2.70 -4.18
N SER A 47 13.26 3.41 -4.68
CA SER A 47 13.72 4.67 -4.09
C SER A 47 12.68 5.79 -4.20
N LEU A 48 11.94 5.84 -5.32
CA LEU A 48 10.82 6.77 -5.49
C LEU A 48 9.66 6.50 -4.51
N ALA A 49 9.35 5.24 -4.20
CA ALA A 49 8.35 4.91 -3.19
C ALA A 49 8.74 5.43 -1.80
N LEU A 50 10.02 5.29 -1.43
CA LEU A 50 10.53 5.86 -0.19
C LEU A 50 10.47 7.39 -0.18
N LEU A 51 10.82 8.04 -1.29
CA LEU A 51 10.69 9.50 -1.44
C LEU A 51 9.25 9.95 -1.21
N VAL A 52 8.28 9.31 -1.88
CA VAL A 52 6.88 9.70 -1.75
C VAL A 52 6.35 9.43 -0.35
N LEU A 53 6.77 8.35 0.32
CA LEU A 53 6.44 8.10 1.73
C LEU A 53 6.88 9.29 2.61
N VAL A 54 8.11 9.78 2.41
CA VAL A 54 8.62 10.96 3.15
C VAL A 54 7.77 12.20 2.85
N ILE A 55 7.43 12.44 1.58
CA ILE A 55 6.57 13.56 1.18
C ILE A 55 5.20 13.46 1.87
N GLN A 56 4.59 12.27 1.90
CA GLN A 56 3.29 12.05 2.55
C GLN A 56 3.36 12.31 4.05
N ILE A 57 4.36 11.79 4.74
CA ILE A 57 4.54 12.02 6.19
C ILE A 57 4.73 13.51 6.48
N VAL A 58 5.65 14.15 5.79
CA VAL A 58 5.97 15.58 6.03
C VAL A 58 4.76 16.45 5.73
N SER A 59 4.13 16.30 4.56
CA SER A 59 2.94 17.09 4.21
C SER A 59 1.76 16.80 5.15
N GLY A 60 1.59 15.54 5.58
CA GLY A 60 0.58 15.14 6.56
C GLY A 60 0.76 15.84 7.91
N ILE A 61 2.00 15.91 8.44
CA ILE A 61 2.31 16.64 9.69
C ILE A 61 1.89 18.11 9.58
N PHE A 62 2.22 18.79 8.46
CA PHE A 62 1.80 20.17 8.26
C PHE A 62 0.27 20.34 8.16
N LEU A 63 -0.43 19.38 7.53
CA LEU A 63 -1.90 19.42 7.47
C LEU A 63 -2.53 19.28 8.84
N THR A 64 -2.01 18.42 9.73
CA THR A 64 -2.58 18.22 11.08
C THR A 64 -2.51 19.47 11.95
N MET A 65 -1.62 20.42 11.65
CA MET A 65 -1.52 21.67 12.41
C MET A 65 -2.79 22.54 12.33
N ASN A 66 -3.57 22.40 11.26
CA ASN A 66 -4.77 23.21 11.00
C ASN A 66 -6.03 22.36 10.78
N TYR A 67 -5.90 21.05 10.55
CA TYR A 67 -7.03 20.17 10.35
C TYR A 67 -7.74 19.86 11.69
N LYS A 68 -9.07 19.77 11.65
CA LYS A 68 -9.91 19.41 12.80
C LYS A 68 -10.74 18.17 12.49
N PRO A 69 -10.49 17.04 13.16
CA PRO A 69 -11.23 15.78 12.94
C PRO A 69 -12.61 15.81 13.64
N ASP A 70 -13.48 16.70 13.23
CA ASP A 70 -14.79 16.94 13.82
C ASP A 70 -15.85 16.93 12.70
N GLY A 71 -16.68 15.88 12.69
CA GLY A 71 -17.77 15.69 11.73
C GLY A 71 -19.04 16.47 12.06
N THR A 72 -19.10 17.19 13.20
CA THR A 72 -20.28 17.97 13.60
C THR A 72 -20.42 19.24 12.77
N THR A 73 -21.65 19.75 12.70
CA THR A 73 -21.97 20.96 11.94
C THR A 73 -21.52 22.20 12.71
N GLY A 74 -20.66 23.01 12.10
CA GLY A 74 -20.22 24.28 12.65
C GLY A 74 -21.21 25.42 12.45
N LEU A 75 -20.81 26.65 12.86
CA LEU A 75 -21.64 27.86 12.78
C LEU A 75 -22.04 28.26 11.35
N ASN A 76 -21.28 27.83 10.35
CA ASN A 76 -21.57 28.06 8.93
C ASN A 76 -22.45 26.98 8.30
N HIS A 77 -23.08 26.11 9.10
CA HIS A 77 -23.89 24.98 8.67
C HIS A 77 -23.16 23.92 7.83
N LEU A 78 -21.83 23.91 7.86
CA LEU A 78 -20.97 22.90 7.22
C LEU A 78 -20.20 22.10 8.28
N PRO A 79 -19.81 20.83 7.96
CA PRO A 79 -18.98 20.04 8.87
C PRO A 79 -17.64 20.74 9.18
N VAL A 80 -17.22 20.70 10.44
CA VAL A 80 -15.99 21.36 10.90
C VAL A 80 -14.75 20.79 10.20
N ALA A 81 -14.70 19.47 10.00
CA ALA A 81 -13.59 18.83 9.26
C ALA A 81 -13.47 19.38 7.83
N PHE A 82 -14.61 19.48 7.10
CA PHE A 82 -14.62 20.04 5.75
C PHE A 82 -14.17 21.50 5.74
N THR A 83 -14.69 22.33 6.63
CA THR A 83 -14.32 23.76 6.72
C THR A 83 -12.86 23.95 7.15
N SER A 84 -12.28 23.04 7.92
CA SER A 84 -10.86 23.11 8.26
C SER A 84 -9.95 22.84 7.04
N VAL A 85 -10.38 21.97 6.12
CA VAL A 85 -9.68 21.79 4.83
C VAL A 85 -9.81 23.00 3.93
N GLU A 86 -11.02 23.61 3.85
CA GLU A 86 -11.22 24.88 3.13
C GLU A 86 -10.33 26.00 3.70
N TYR A 87 -10.23 26.10 5.02
CA TYR A 87 -9.32 27.05 5.69
C TYR A 87 -7.86 26.81 5.31
N ILE A 88 -7.40 25.56 5.31
CA ILE A 88 -6.04 25.24 4.85
C ILE A 88 -5.83 25.67 3.40
N MET A 89 -6.81 25.43 2.54
CA MET A 89 -6.71 25.72 1.11
C MET A 89 -6.71 27.21 0.78
N ARG A 90 -7.42 28.03 1.57
CA ARG A 90 -7.71 29.44 1.23
C ARG A 90 -6.98 30.46 2.09
N ASP A 91 -6.87 30.18 3.39
CA ASP A 91 -6.43 31.18 4.38
C ASP A 91 -5.03 30.90 4.91
N VAL A 92 -4.57 29.65 4.92
CA VAL A 92 -3.20 29.30 5.34
C VAL A 92 -2.23 29.59 4.20
N SER A 93 -1.22 30.42 4.46
CA SER A 93 -0.18 30.74 3.48
C SER A 93 0.53 29.47 2.98
N GLY A 94 0.45 29.19 1.66
CA GLY A 94 1.01 27.98 1.06
C GLY A 94 0.25 26.69 1.38
N GLY A 95 -0.87 26.76 2.12
CA GLY A 95 -1.64 25.59 2.56
C GLY A 95 -2.17 24.76 1.39
N TRP A 96 -2.60 25.40 0.29
CA TRP A 96 -3.03 24.72 -0.92
C TRP A 96 -1.93 23.85 -1.55
N ILE A 97 -0.67 24.29 -1.50
CA ILE A 97 0.47 23.50 -1.99
C ILE A 97 0.60 22.23 -1.16
N ILE A 98 0.66 22.36 0.16
CA ILE A 98 0.78 21.22 1.09
C ILE A 98 -0.41 20.28 0.92
N ARG A 99 -1.64 20.80 0.80
CA ARG A 99 -2.84 19.99 0.60
C ARG A 99 -2.78 19.20 -0.71
N TYR A 100 -2.38 19.82 -1.82
CA TYR A 100 -2.23 19.12 -3.08
C TYR A 100 -1.02 18.18 -3.11
N MET A 101 0.10 18.53 -2.49
CA MET A 101 1.23 17.61 -2.33
C MET A 101 0.78 16.32 -1.62
N HIS A 102 -0.10 16.44 -0.62
CA HIS A 102 -0.60 15.28 0.12
C HIS A 102 -1.63 14.48 -0.69
N SER A 103 -2.69 15.11 -1.20
CA SER A 103 -3.77 14.41 -1.92
C SER A 103 -3.34 13.83 -3.27
N THR A 104 -2.62 14.64 -4.07
CA THR A 104 -2.06 14.21 -5.35
C THR A 104 -0.90 13.22 -5.12
N GLY A 105 -0.13 13.47 -4.06
CA GLY A 105 0.95 12.58 -3.64
C GLY A 105 0.47 11.16 -3.32
N ALA A 106 -0.72 10.99 -2.77
CA ALA A 106 -1.33 9.66 -2.57
C ALA A 106 -1.49 8.92 -3.92
N SER A 107 -2.01 9.58 -4.96
CA SER A 107 -2.08 9.00 -6.30
C SER A 107 -0.70 8.67 -6.88
N MET A 108 0.28 9.57 -6.73
CA MET A 108 1.65 9.32 -7.16
C MET A 108 2.28 8.15 -6.41
N PHE A 109 1.96 7.97 -5.13
CA PHE A 109 2.43 6.85 -4.34
C PHE A 109 1.93 5.52 -4.91
N PHE A 110 0.63 5.41 -5.23
CA PHE A 110 0.09 4.20 -5.84
C PHE A 110 0.65 3.94 -7.24
N ILE A 111 0.87 4.97 -8.07
CA ILE A 111 1.55 4.79 -9.37
C ILE A 111 2.92 4.15 -9.16
N VAL A 112 3.74 4.72 -8.28
CA VAL A 112 5.09 4.25 -8.01
C VAL A 112 5.08 2.83 -7.41
N VAL A 113 4.21 2.55 -6.44
CA VAL A 113 4.12 1.23 -5.80
C VAL A 113 3.60 0.16 -6.76
N TYR A 114 2.61 0.45 -7.59
CA TYR A 114 2.16 -0.49 -8.61
C TYR A 114 3.27 -0.84 -9.60
N LEU A 115 4.02 0.16 -10.09
CA LEU A 115 5.14 -0.09 -10.98
C LEU A 115 6.27 -0.86 -10.29
N HIS A 116 6.52 -0.60 -9.00
CA HIS A 116 7.44 -1.38 -8.18
C HIS A 116 7.01 -2.84 -8.03
N MET A 117 5.73 -3.10 -7.74
CA MET A 117 5.17 -4.44 -7.65
C MET A 117 5.19 -5.16 -9.00
N PHE A 118 4.78 -4.50 -10.09
CA PHE A 118 4.83 -5.08 -11.43
C PHE A 118 6.25 -5.46 -11.85
N ARG A 119 7.24 -4.65 -11.51
CA ARG A 119 8.65 -5.03 -11.70
C ARG A 119 8.97 -6.34 -10.96
N GLY A 120 8.53 -6.45 -9.70
CA GLY A 120 8.72 -7.66 -8.90
C GLY A 120 8.06 -8.89 -9.53
N LEU A 121 6.86 -8.74 -10.07
CA LEU A 121 6.13 -9.82 -10.76
C LEU A 121 6.80 -10.21 -12.08
N ILE A 122 7.15 -9.25 -12.93
CA ILE A 122 7.72 -9.50 -14.26
C ILE A 122 9.09 -10.18 -14.17
N TYR A 123 9.92 -9.79 -13.19
CA TYR A 123 11.28 -10.34 -13.03
C TYR A 123 11.35 -11.48 -12.00
N GLY A 124 10.23 -11.97 -11.48
CA GLY A 124 10.22 -13.06 -10.48
C GLY A 124 10.96 -12.69 -9.19
N SER A 125 10.87 -11.43 -8.74
CA SER A 125 11.60 -10.96 -7.55
C SER A 125 11.05 -11.52 -6.23
N PHE A 126 10.07 -12.40 -6.29
CA PHE A 126 9.48 -13.12 -5.17
C PHE A 126 10.02 -14.55 -5.00
N HIS A 127 10.85 -15.04 -5.96
CA HIS A 127 11.49 -16.35 -5.85
C HIS A 127 12.59 -16.35 -4.78
N ARG A 128 13.01 -17.55 -4.39
CA ARG A 128 14.15 -17.75 -3.47
C ARG A 128 15.39 -16.98 -3.93
N PRO A 129 16.09 -16.34 -3.01
CA PRO A 129 15.91 -16.27 -1.55
C PRO A 129 15.10 -15.03 -1.08
N ARG A 130 14.24 -14.44 -1.92
CA ARG A 130 13.58 -13.13 -1.73
C ARG A 130 12.14 -13.23 -1.27
N GLU A 131 11.68 -14.40 -0.81
CA GLU A 131 10.30 -14.62 -0.36
C GLU A 131 9.90 -13.64 0.74
N LEU A 132 10.76 -13.43 1.73
CA LEU A 132 10.48 -12.52 2.84
C LEU A 132 10.44 -11.05 2.41
N VAL A 133 11.28 -10.65 1.44
CA VAL A 133 11.23 -9.30 0.84
C VAL A 133 9.86 -9.07 0.20
N TRP A 134 9.38 -10.05 -0.56
CA TRP A 134 8.06 -9.98 -1.19
C TRP A 134 6.91 -9.94 -0.19
N VAL A 135 6.96 -10.77 0.86
CA VAL A 135 5.93 -10.79 1.92
C VAL A 135 5.87 -9.44 2.64
N PHE A 136 7.00 -8.85 3.02
CA PHE A 136 7.02 -7.50 3.59
C PHE A 136 6.47 -6.45 2.61
N GLY A 137 6.81 -6.54 1.32
CA GLY A 137 6.25 -5.68 0.28
C GLY A 137 4.73 -5.80 0.18
N SER A 138 4.19 -7.02 0.25
CA SER A 138 2.74 -7.28 0.25
C SER A 138 2.05 -6.73 1.50
N LEU A 139 2.69 -6.81 2.67
CA LEU A 139 2.20 -6.19 3.91
C LEU A 139 2.20 -4.66 3.82
N ILE A 140 3.26 -4.05 3.25
CA ILE A 140 3.33 -2.61 2.99
C ILE A 140 2.19 -2.19 2.07
N PHE A 141 1.94 -2.93 0.99
CA PHE A 141 0.85 -2.63 0.06
C PHE A 141 -0.52 -2.66 0.75
N LEU A 142 -0.79 -3.68 1.57
CA LEU A 142 -2.03 -3.79 2.35
C LEU A 142 -2.17 -2.63 3.35
N ALA A 143 -1.11 -2.29 4.09
CA ALA A 143 -1.09 -1.18 5.02
C ALA A 143 -1.29 0.16 4.29
N LEU A 144 -0.67 0.34 3.10
CA LEU A 144 -0.85 1.53 2.28
C LEU A 144 -2.30 1.68 1.77
N MET A 145 -2.97 0.58 1.41
CA MET A 145 -4.39 0.61 1.06
C MET A 145 -5.24 1.09 2.25
N ALA A 146 -4.99 0.57 3.45
CA ALA A 146 -5.68 1.01 4.66
C ALA A 146 -5.41 2.48 4.97
N GLU A 147 -4.15 2.92 4.87
CA GLU A 147 -3.71 4.30 5.07
C GLU A 147 -4.44 5.26 4.13
N ALA A 148 -4.45 4.95 2.85
CA ALA A 148 -5.11 5.79 1.85
C ALA A 148 -6.63 5.84 2.04
N PHE A 149 -7.26 4.72 2.39
CA PHE A 149 -8.69 4.68 2.67
C PHE A 149 -9.06 5.57 3.88
N MET A 150 -8.33 5.43 4.98
CA MET A 150 -8.55 6.22 6.19
C MET A 150 -8.31 7.72 5.93
N GLY A 151 -7.25 8.07 5.19
CA GLY A 151 -6.94 9.44 4.82
C GLY A 151 -7.97 10.07 3.88
N TYR A 152 -8.54 9.29 2.96
CA TYR A 152 -9.55 9.77 2.04
C TYR A 152 -10.86 10.21 2.73
N LEU A 153 -11.20 9.62 3.88
CA LEU A 153 -12.36 10.05 4.68
C LEU A 153 -12.17 11.45 5.26
N LEU A 154 -10.96 11.83 5.65
CA LEU A 154 -10.69 13.02 6.47
C LEU A 154 -11.20 14.34 5.89
N PRO A 155 -11.15 14.63 4.58
CA PRO A 155 -11.70 15.86 4.03
C PRO A 155 -13.19 16.05 4.25
N TRP A 156 -13.92 14.99 4.61
CA TRP A 156 -15.35 14.98 4.89
C TRP A 156 -16.21 15.59 3.77
N GLY A 157 -15.74 15.37 2.52
CA GLY A 157 -16.51 15.68 1.31
C GLY A 157 -17.51 14.58 0.98
N GLN A 158 -18.36 14.81 -0.02
CA GLN A 158 -19.40 13.87 -0.45
C GLN A 158 -18.83 12.49 -0.82
N MET A 159 -17.74 12.45 -1.60
CA MET A 159 -17.14 11.17 -1.98
C MET A 159 -16.37 10.52 -0.83
N SER A 160 -15.75 11.32 0.04
CA SER A 160 -15.11 10.85 1.27
C SER A 160 -16.08 10.08 2.16
N PHE A 161 -17.22 10.69 2.46
CA PHE A 161 -18.27 10.14 3.32
C PHE A 161 -18.92 8.89 2.71
N TRP A 162 -19.41 9.01 1.48
CA TRP A 162 -20.13 7.91 0.83
C TRP A 162 -19.22 6.77 0.40
N GLY A 163 -17.95 7.06 0.05
CA GLY A 163 -16.94 6.05 -0.18
C GLY A 163 -16.63 5.23 1.08
N ALA A 164 -16.49 5.89 2.23
CA ALA A 164 -16.31 5.21 3.51
C ALA A 164 -17.53 4.37 3.89
N GLN A 165 -18.74 4.88 3.68
CA GLN A 165 -19.97 4.14 3.91
C GLN A 165 -20.01 2.83 3.10
N VAL A 166 -19.63 2.88 1.82
CA VAL A 166 -19.57 1.68 0.97
C VAL A 166 -18.52 0.69 1.46
N ILE A 167 -17.29 1.16 1.73
CA ILE A 167 -16.17 0.28 2.09
C ILE A 167 -16.42 -0.37 3.46
N VAL A 168 -16.89 0.37 4.46
CA VAL A 168 -17.20 -0.20 5.77
C VAL A 168 -18.36 -1.19 5.68
N ASN A 169 -19.34 -0.93 4.82
CA ASN A 169 -20.44 -1.87 4.59
C ASN A 169 -20.00 -3.19 3.94
N LEU A 170 -18.83 -3.25 3.27
CA LEU A 170 -18.33 -4.52 2.74
C LEU A 170 -18.04 -5.53 3.86
N PHE A 171 -17.62 -5.06 5.03
CA PHE A 171 -17.39 -5.93 6.18
C PHE A 171 -18.68 -6.54 6.68
N SER A 172 -19.84 -5.86 6.55
CA SER A 172 -21.14 -6.41 6.95
C SER A 172 -21.58 -7.61 6.12
N ALA A 173 -21.03 -7.79 4.92
CA ALA A 173 -21.31 -8.95 4.08
C ALA A 173 -20.71 -10.27 4.61
N ILE A 174 -19.80 -10.21 5.59
CA ILE A 174 -19.19 -11.41 6.19
C ILE A 174 -20.23 -12.10 7.07
N PRO A 175 -20.54 -13.39 6.82
CA PRO A 175 -21.53 -14.10 7.61
C PRO A 175 -21.18 -14.14 9.09
N LEU A 176 -22.19 -14.07 9.96
CA LEU A 176 -22.16 -14.16 11.41
C LEU A 176 -21.57 -12.94 12.13
N ILE A 177 -20.38 -12.47 11.75
CA ILE A 177 -19.64 -11.42 12.46
C ILE A 177 -19.67 -10.07 11.74
N GLY A 178 -20.12 -10.02 10.50
CA GLY A 178 -20.02 -8.84 9.64
C GLY A 178 -20.71 -7.60 10.19
N PRO A 179 -21.95 -7.67 10.65
CA PRO A 179 -22.63 -6.52 11.24
C PRO A 179 -21.86 -5.91 12.42
N ASP A 180 -21.41 -6.74 13.38
CA ASP A 180 -20.65 -6.28 14.53
C ASP A 180 -19.29 -5.69 14.14
N LEU A 181 -18.63 -6.29 13.16
CA LEU A 181 -17.36 -5.79 12.61
C LEU A 181 -17.53 -4.42 11.97
N SER A 182 -18.64 -4.20 11.25
CA SER A 182 -18.95 -2.89 10.65
C SER A 182 -19.19 -1.82 11.72
N VAL A 183 -19.91 -2.14 12.79
CA VAL A 183 -20.12 -1.24 13.93
C VAL A 183 -18.79 -0.96 14.64
N LEU A 184 -17.94 -1.98 14.79
CA LEU A 184 -16.60 -1.81 15.39
C LEU A 184 -15.76 -0.80 14.58
N PHE A 185 -15.73 -0.89 13.25
CA PHE A 185 -14.97 0.04 12.42
C PHE A 185 -15.56 1.46 12.43
N ARG A 186 -16.87 1.60 12.35
CA ARG A 186 -17.53 2.91 12.41
C ARG A 186 -17.39 3.57 13.77
N GLY A 187 -17.41 2.78 14.84
CA GLY A 187 -17.53 3.30 16.21
C GLY A 187 -18.95 3.73 16.57
N ASP A 188 -19.88 3.58 15.64
CA ASP A 188 -21.30 3.91 15.77
C ASP A 188 -22.10 3.06 14.76
N PHE A 189 -23.43 3.15 14.80
CA PHE A 189 -24.33 2.48 13.85
C PHE A 189 -24.24 3.05 12.42
N VAL A 190 -23.80 4.31 12.28
CA VAL A 190 -23.61 5.01 11.01
C VAL A 190 -22.20 5.59 10.92
N VAL A 191 -21.75 5.90 9.70
CA VAL A 191 -20.55 6.71 9.52
C VAL A 191 -20.82 8.11 10.06
N GLY A 192 -20.02 8.56 11.00
CA GLY A 192 -20.22 9.81 11.73
C GLY A 192 -18.93 10.30 12.37
N ASP A 193 -19.06 11.18 13.35
CA ASP A 193 -17.94 11.78 14.06
C ASP A 193 -17.02 10.74 14.71
N ALA A 194 -17.60 9.70 15.32
CA ALA A 194 -16.83 8.59 15.90
C ALA A 194 -15.95 7.87 14.85
N THR A 195 -16.47 7.68 13.63
CA THR A 195 -15.70 7.10 12.52
C THR A 195 -14.55 8.01 12.12
N LEU A 196 -14.83 9.31 11.98
CA LEU A 196 -13.83 10.31 11.59
C LEU A 196 -12.67 10.36 12.58
N ASN A 197 -12.96 10.42 13.89
CA ASN A 197 -11.95 10.43 14.94
C ASN A 197 -11.07 9.18 14.95
N ARG A 198 -11.66 7.99 14.79
CA ARG A 198 -10.91 6.73 14.70
C ARG A 198 -10.00 6.71 13.50
N PHE A 199 -10.52 7.08 12.33
CA PHE A 199 -9.76 7.07 11.08
C PHE A 199 -8.64 8.11 11.10
N PHE A 200 -8.89 9.27 11.69
CA PHE A 200 -7.85 10.27 11.93
C PHE A 200 -6.71 9.70 12.79
N SER A 201 -7.03 9.06 13.91
CA SER A 201 -6.03 8.47 14.80
C SER A 201 -5.21 7.38 14.12
N PHE A 202 -5.85 6.52 13.35
CA PHE A 202 -5.17 5.48 12.58
C PHE A 202 -4.29 6.07 11.48
N HIS A 203 -4.82 7.00 10.68
CA HIS A 203 -4.12 7.60 9.55
C HIS A 203 -2.92 8.47 9.98
N VAL A 204 -3.04 9.18 11.10
CA VAL A 204 -1.96 10.12 11.51
C VAL A 204 -0.88 9.44 12.34
N ILE A 205 -1.20 8.35 13.06
CA ILE A 205 -0.27 7.73 14.00
C ILE A 205 -0.07 6.24 13.71
N ALA A 206 -1.13 5.42 13.84
CA ALA A 206 -0.95 3.98 13.94
C ALA A 206 -0.45 3.36 12.63
N VAL A 207 -1.11 3.64 11.51
CA VAL A 207 -0.74 3.04 10.22
C VAL A 207 0.58 3.60 9.67
N PRO A 208 0.90 4.91 9.77
CA PRO A 208 2.24 5.42 9.42
C PRO A 208 3.37 4.76 10.20
N LEU A 209 3.21 4.51 11.51
CA LEU A 209 4.21 3.80 12.30
C LEU A 209 4.40 2.35 11.83
N VAL A 210 3.30 1.66 11.53
CA VAL A 210 3.33 0.30 10.95
C VAL A 210 4.03 0.33 9.59
N LEU A 211 3.70 1.28 8.71
CA LEU A 211 4.34 1.43 7.40
C LEU A 211 5.84 1.65 7.52
N ILE A 212 6.29 2.57 8.38
CA ILE A 212 7.71 2.83 8.60
C ILE A 212 8.40 1.54 9.09
N GLY A 213 7.83 0.86 10.07
CA GLY A 213 8.39 -0.41 10.58
C GLY A 213 8.50 -1.49 9.51
N LEU A 214 7.47 -1.65 8.67
CA LEU A 214 7.46 -2.60 7.56
C LEU A 214 8.45 -2.22 6.47
N VAL A 215 8.61 -0.93 6.13
CA VAL A 215 9.59 -0.44 5.15
C VAL A 215 11.01 -0.71 5.65
N VAL A 216 11.30 -0.45 6.92
CA VAL A 216 12.59 -0.78 7.53
C VAL A 216 12.86 -2.29 7.43
N ALA A 217 11.89 -3.13 7.79
CA ALA A 217 12.04 -4.59 7.69
C ALA A 217 12.24 -5.05 6.23
N HIS A 218 11.52 -4.45 5.29
CA HIS A 218 11.65 -4.73 3.85
C HIS A 218 13.05 -4.41 3.31
N ILE A 219 13.60 -3.25 3.70
CA ILE A 219 14.94 -2.83 3.29
C ILE A 219 16.02 -3.71 3.93
N ILE A 220 15.89 -4.05 5.23
CA ILE A 220 16.81 -4.96 5.91
C ILE A 220 16.81 -6.33 5.20
N ALA A 221 15.62 -6.89 4.94
CA ALA A 221 15.52 -8.17 4.22
C ALA A 221 16.12 -8.09 2.81
N LEU A 222 15.94 -6.97 2.10
CA LEU A 222 16.52 -6.74 0.79
C LEU A 222 18.06 -6.69 0.84
N HIS A 223 18.63 -6.00 1.82
CA HIS A 223 20.09 -5.91 1.99
C HIS A 223 20.71 -7.26 2.34
N GLU A 224 20.01 -8.09 3.13
CA GLU A 224 20.45 -9.42 3.50
C GLU A 224 20.60 -10.34 2.27
N VAL A 225 19.56 -10.43 1.44
CA VAL A 225 19.56 -11.35 0.30
C VAL A 225 20.07 -10.71 -1.01
N GLY A 226 20.03 -9.39 -1.13
CA GLY A 226 20.38 -8.64 -2.33
C GLY A 226 19.22 -8.52 -3.32
N SER A 227 19.26 -7.47 -4.17
CA SER A 227 18.27 -7.23 -5.21
C SER A 227 18.33 -8.29 -6.31
N ASN A 228 17.16 -8.68 -6.83
CA ASN A 228 17.06 -9.36 -8.11
C ASN A 228 17.45 -8.40 -9.25
N ASN A 229 17.66 -8.92 -10.45
CA ASN A 229 17.98 -8.14 -11.65
C ASN A 229 17.28 -8.75 -12.89
N PRO A 230 17.28 -8.06 -14.06
CA PRO A 230 16.57 -8.51 -15.23
C PRO A 230 16.98 -9.89 -15.75
N ASP A 231 18.25 -10.29 -15.53
CA ASP A 231 18.80 -11.56 -16.02
C ASP A 231 18.75 -12.68 -14.96
N GLY A 232 18.25 -12.39 -13.75
CA GLY A 232 18.14 -13.36 -12.65
C GLY A 232 19.49 -13.81 -12.08
N ILE A 233 20.57 -13.05 -12.28
CA ILE A 233 21.91 -13.41 -11.82
C ILE A 233 22.03 -13.19 -10.32
N GLU A 234 22.42 -14.23 -9.57
CA GLU A 234 22.74 -14.12 -8.14
C GLU A 234 24.16 -13.59 -7.94
N ILE A 235 24.30 -12.27 -7.86
CA ILE A 235 25.61 -11.60 -7.78
C ILE A 235 26.42 -12.00 -6.55
N LYS A 236 25.76 -12.39 -5.45
CA LYS A 236 26.43 -12.84 -4.22
C LYS A 236 27.06 -14.23 -4.36
N ALA A 237 26.64 -15.04 -5.33
CA ALA A 237 27.16 -16.39 -5.57
C ALA A 237 28.47 -16.40 -6.35
N HIS A 238 28.75 -15.38 -7.17
CA HIS A 238 29.91 -15.31 -8.05
C HIS A 238 30.79 -14.11 -7.69
N LYS A 239 31.87 -14.37 -6.98
CA LYS A 239 32.79 -13.34 -6.46
C LYS A 239 34.22 -13.61 -6.95
N ASP A 240 35.01 -12.54 -7.07
CA ASP A 240 36.46 -12.61 -7.32
C ASP A 240 37.22 -13.05 -6.06
N ALA A 241 38.57 -13.12 -6.19
CA ALA A 241 39.47 -13.52 -5.10
C ALA A 241 39.42 -12.54 -3.90
N ASN A 242 38.94 -11.31 -4.09
CA ASN A 242 38.83 -10.29 -3.05
C ASN A 242 37.41 -10.27 -2.43
N GLY A 243 36.51 -11.17 -2.85
CA GLY A 243 35.15 -11.23 -2.38
C GLY A 243 34.20 -10.24 -3.07
N ILE A 244 34.62 -9.56 -4.15
CA ILE A 244 33.84 -8.61 -4.92
C ILE A 244 32.95 -9.35 -5.92
N PRO A 245 31.63 -9.09 -5.98
CA PRO A 245 30.76 -9.71 -6.96
C PRO A 245 31.15 -9.39 -8.41
N LEU A 246 31.29 -10.41 -9.26
CA LEU A 246 31.72 -10.25 -10.67
C LEU A 246 30.68 -9.47 -11.51
N ASP A 247 29.40 -9.64 -11.20
CA ASP A 247 28.28 -8.96 -11.87
C ASP A 247 27.67 -7.84 -11.02
N GLY A 248 28.41 -7.37 -10.01
CA GLY A 248 28.04 -6.27 -9.13
C GLY A 248 28.91 -5.03 -9.36
N ILE A 249 28.34 -3.87 -9.03
CA ILE A 249 29.06 -2.60 -8.91
C ILE A 249 28.74 -1.97 -7.57
N PRO A 250 29.64 -1.12 -7.00
CA PRO A 250 29.34 -0.41 -5.77
C PRO A 250 28.08 0.43 -5.95
N PHE A 251 27.17 0.36 -4.97
CA PHE A 251 25.94 1.15 -5.02
C PHE A 251 26.26 2.65 -5.01
N HIS A 252 27.15 3.06 -4.10
CA HIS A 252 27.64 4.45 -4.09
C HIS A 252 29.04 4.51 -4.72
N PRO A 253 29.31 5.50 -5.61
CA PRO A 253 28.41 6.59 -6.03
C PRO A 253 27.45 6.24 -7.18
N TYR A 254 27.61 5.11 -7.85
CA TYR A 254 26.99 4.82 -9.13
C TYR A 254 25.46 4.88 -9.07
N TYR A 255 24.81 4.00 -8.30
CA TYR A 255 23.34 4.00 -8.18
C TYR A 255 22.81 5.13 -7.33
N SER A 256 23.58 5.67 -6.41
CA SER A 256 23.20 6.89 -5.71
C SER A 256 23.00 8.05 -6.67
N VAL A 257 23.87 8.23 -7.66
CA VAL A 257 23.73 9.27 -8.68
C VAL A 257 22.50 8.99 -9.58
N HIS A 258 22.29 7.72 -9.96
CA HIS A 258 21.11 7.32 -10.72
C HIS A 258 19.81 7.60 -9.94
N ASP A 259 19.75 7.27 -8.66
CA ASP A 259 18.58 7.53 -7.83
C ASP A 259 18.32 9.03 -7.71
N PHE A 260 19.34 9.87 -7.51
CA PHE A 260 19.16 11.33 -7.51
C PHE A 260 18.64 11.87 -8.85
N PHE A 261 19.12 11.31 -9.96
CA PHE A 261 18.57 11.64 -11.26
C PHE A 261 17.10 11.26 -11.39
N GLY A 262 16.74 10.04 -11.02
CA GLY A 262 15.36 9.56 -11.00
C GLY A 262 14.45 10.41 -10.11
N ILE A 263 14.93 10.77 -8.91
CA ILE A 263 14.27 11.68 -7.97
C ILE A 263 14.04 13.05 -8.62
N ALA A 264 15.05 13.64 -9.27
CA ALA A 264 14.92 14.95 -9.92
C ALA A 264 13.86 14.93 -11.02
N VAL A 265 13.86 13.92 -11.89
CA VAL A 265 12.85 13.75 -12.94
C VAL A 265 11.46 13.57 -12.33
N PHE A 266 11.33 12.71 -11.34
CA PHE A 266 10.06 12.49 -10.65
C PHE A 266 9.54 13.77 -10.00
N MET A 267 10.38 14.54 -9.31
CA MET A 267 9.98 15.78 -8.65
C MET A 267 9.54 16.86 -9.63
N ILE A 268 10.14 16.94 -10.82
CA ILE A 268 9.67 17.83 -11.90
C ILE A 268 8.25 17.45 -12.31
N LEU A 269 7.99 16.16 -12.55
CA LEU A 269 6.66 15.67 -12.91
C LEU A 269 5.66 15.85 -11.77
N PHE A 270 6.07 15.55 -10.54
CA PHE A 270 5.23 15.69 -9.36
C PHE A 270 4.80 17.14 -9.13
N PHE A 271 5.72 18.08 -9.16
CA PHE A 271 5.39 19.50 -9.01
C PHE A 271 4.62 20.05 -10.20
N PHE A 272 4.90 19.56 -11.43
CA PHE A 272 4.07 19.91 -12.58
C PHE A 272 2.60 19.53 -12.34
N VAL A 273 2.34 18.32 -11.83
CA VAL A 273 0.97 17.89 -11.49
C VAL A 273 0.40 18.72 -10.36
N VAL A 274 1.14 18.94 -9.26
CA VAL A 274 0.67 19.72 -8.09
C VAL A 274 0.28 21.15 -8.47
N PHE A 275 1.07 21.80 -9.33
CA PHE A 275 0.83 23.20 -9.68
C PHE A 275 -0.16 23.40 -10.84
N PHE A 276 -0.20 22.48 -11.82
CA PHE A 276 -0.97 22.69 -13.04
C PHE A 276 -2.14 21.72 -13.23
N TRP A 277 -2.13 20.56 -12.56
CA TRP A 277 -3.16 19.54 -12.74
C TRP A 277 -3.46 18.71 -11.47
N PRO A 278 -3.64 19.37 -10.31
CA PRO A 278 -3.70 18.68 -9.01
C PRO A 278 -4.88 17.72 -8.85
N THR A 279 -5.96 17.92 -9.60
CA THR A 279 -7.12 17.01 -9.57
C THR A 279 -6.99 15.80 -10.49
N GLY A 280 -5.98 15.80 -11.38
CA GLY A 280 -5.86 14.76 -12.39
C GLY A 280 -7.11 14.64 -13.28
N GLY A 281 -7.82 15.75 -13.56
CA GLY A 281 -9.09 15.72 -14.29
C GLY A 281 -10.23 15.03 -13.55
N GLY A 282 -10.18 14.98 -12.22
CA GLY A 282 -11.15 14.29 -11.37
C GLY A 282 -10.75 12.86 -11.01
N TYR A 283 -9.63 12.32 -11.52
CA TYR A 283 -9.13 10.99 -11.16
C TYR A 283 -8.34 10.98 -9.86
N PHE A 284 -7.58 12.03 -9.57
CA PHE A 284 -6.79 12.13 -8.33
C PHE A 284 -7.61 12.72 -7.20
N LEU A 285 -8.52 13.63 -7.53
CA LEU A 285 -9.43 14.22 -6.58
C LEU A 285 -10.77 14.50 -7.30
N GLU A 286 -11.81 13.75 -6.93
CA GLU A 286 -13.12 13.82 -7.57
C GLU A 286 -13.80 15.16 -7.29
N TYR A 287 -14.49 15.70 -8.29
CA TYR A 287 -15.16 17.00 -8.19
C TYR A 287 -16.25 17.04 -7.10
N ASN A 288 -16.97 15.93 -6.90
CA ASN A 288 -17.98 15.84 -5.84
C ASN A 288 -17.37 15.91 -4.43
N ASN A 289 -16.07 15.71 -4.27
CA ASN A 289 -15.40 15.80 -2.97
C ASN A 289 -15.06 17.25 -2.57
N TYR A 290 -15.33 18.23 -3.45
CA TYR A 290 -15.35 19.66 -3.11
C TYR A 290 -16.69 20.13 -2.54
N LEU A 291 -17.67 19.24 -2.46
CA LEU A 291 -18.95 19.47 -1.76
C LEU A 291 -18.85 18.81 -0.38
N ALA A 292 -19.31 19.53 0.65
CA ALA A 292 -19.38 18.99 2.00
C ALA A 292 -20.27 17.74 2.07
N ALA A 293 -19.90 16.79 2.90
CA ALA A 293 -20.67 15.57 3.11
C ALA A 293 -22.11 15.88 3.54
N ASN A 294 -23.07 15.34 2.82
CA ASN A 294 -24.49 15.38 3.16
C ASN A 294 -25.01 13.94 3.30
N PRO A 295 -25.23 13.45 4.54
CA PRO A 295 -25.75 12.11 4.77
C PRO A 295 -27.14 11.84 4.20
N MET A 296 -27.91 12.89 3.92
CA MET A 296 -29.28 12.81 3.38
C MET A 296 -29.35 12.80 1.85
N GLN A 297 -28.20 12.98 1.18
CA GLN A 297 -28.15 13.07 -0.29
C GLN A 297 -27.04 12.18 -0.86
N THR A 298 -27.42 11.00 -1.31
CA THR A 298 -26.49 10.07 -1.97
C THR A 298 -26.07 10.62 -3.33
N PRO A 299 -24.76 10.65 -3.66
CA PRO A 299 -24.32 10.99 -5.00
C PRO A 299 -24.84 10.01 -6.06
N ASN A 300 -25.09 10.51 -7.27
CA ASN A 300 -25.58 9.67 -8.39
C ASN A 300 -24.62 8.53 -8.73
N HIS A 301 -23.32 8.71 -8.50
CA HIS A 301 -22.28 7.71 -8.74
C HIS A 301 -21.30 7.73 -7.57
N ILE A 302 -21.13 6.57 -6.92
CA ILE A 302 -20.12 6.36 -5.88
C ILE A 302 -19.12 5.36 -6.45
N ALA A 303 -17.91 5.85 -6.75
CA ALA A 303 -16.77 5.02 -7.14
C ALA A 303 -15.60 5.30 -6.21
N PRO A 304 -14.76 4.31 -5.91
CA PRO A 304 -13.54 4.56 -5.18
C PRO A 304 -12.54 5.33 -6.05
N VAL A 305 -11.55 5.95 -5.41
CA VAL A 305 -10.40 6.56 -6.09
C VAL A 305 -9.77 5.55 -7.05
N TRP A 306 -9.21 6.02 -8.16
CA TRP A 306 -8.76 5.21 -9.29
C TRP A 306 -7.87 4.01 -8.89
N TYR A 307 -7.01 4.14 -7.90
CA TYR A 307 -6.10 3.07 -7.47
C TYR A 307 -6.80 1.91 -6.76
N PHE A 308 -8.05 2.08 -6.32
CA PHE A 308 -8.90 1.00 -5.80
C PHE A 308 -9.84 0.40 -6.85
N THR A 309 -9.95 1.00 -8.05
CA THR A 309 -10.88 0.54 -9.07
C THR A 309 -10.66 -0.91 -9.53
N PRO A 310 -9.43 -1.46 -9.61
CA PRO A 310 -9.23 -2.87 -9.93
C PRO A 310 -9.95 -3.80 -8.92
N PHE A 311 -9.81 -3.51 -7.63
CA PHE A 311 -10.46 -4.29 -6.57
C PHE A 311 -11.97 -4.09 -6.54
N TYR A 312 -12.43 -2.86 -6.74
CA TYR A 312 -13.85 -2.54 -6.87
C TYR A 312 -14.48 -3.26 -8.06
N SER A 313 -13.79 -3.36 -9.19
CA SER A 313 -14.25 -4.10 -10.36
C SER A 313 -14.41 -5.59 -10.06
N MET A 314 -13.45 -6.21 -9.34
CA MET A 314 -13.54 -7.60 -8.90
C MET A 314 -14.76 -7.82 -8.00
N LEU A 315 -14.97 -6.92 -7.02
CA LEU A 315 -16.13 -6.95 -6.13
C LEU A 315 -17.44 -6.91 -6.92
N ARG A 316 -17.56 -5.98 -7.87
CA ARG A 316 -18.77 -5.74 -8.64
C ARG A 316 -19.05 -6.80 -9.70
N ALA A 317 -18.02 -7.52 -10.17
CA ALA A 317 -18.17 -8.60 -11.13
C ALA A 317 -18.94 -9.80 -10.56
N VAL A 318 -18.95 -9.99 -9.24
CA VAL A 318 -19.63 -11.13 -8.61
C VAL A 318 -21.12 -10.81 -8.40
N THR A 319 -21.89 -11.02 -9.44
CA THR A 319 -23.36 -10.97 -9.43
C THR A 319 -23.96 -12.31 -8.97
N ASN A 320 -25.28 -12.37 -8.77
CA ASN A 320 -25.95 -13.65 -8.49
C ASN A 320 -25.72 -14.69 -9.59
N GLN A 321 -25.70 -14.28 -10.86
CA GLN A 321 -25.40 -15.18 -11.98
C GLN A 321 -23.98 -15.74 -11.89
N MET A 322 -22.99 -14.89 -11.58
CA MET A 322 -21.61 -15.32 -11.37
C MET A 322 -21.47 -16.25 -10.16
N LYS A 323 -22.20 -15.98 -9.07
CA LYS A 323 -22.25 -16.89 -7.91
C LYS A 323 -22.73 -18.29 -8.31
N PHE A 324 -23.81 -18.40 -9.08
CA PHE A 324 -24.30 -19.68 -9.57
C PHE A 324 -23.31 -20.38 -10.50
N LEU A 325 -22.60 -19.63 -11.35
CA LEU A 325 -21.52 -20.17 -12.16
C LEU A 325 -20.39 -20.73 -11.29
N PHE A 326 -19.97 -20.03 -10.26
CA PHE A 326 -18.94 -20.50 -9.31
C PHE A 326 -19.39 -21.76 -8.58
N MET A 327 -20.66 -21.83 -8.15
CA MET A 327 -21.23 -23.04 -7.56
C MET A 327 -21.15 -24.23 -8.54
N PHE A 328 -21.57 -24.04 -9.78
CA PHE A 328 -21.50 -25.07 -10.82
C PHE A 328 -20.05 -25.53 -11.04
N LEU A 329 -19.12 -24.60 -11.23
CA LEU A 329 -17.69 -24.91 -11.42
C LEU A 329 -17.08 -25.65 -10.23
N THR A 330 -17.46 -25.27 -9.00
CA THR A 330 -17.00 -25.92 -7.76
C THR A 330 -17.47 -27.38 -7.71
N VAL A 331 -18.75 -27.64 -7.96
CA VAL A 331 -19.30 -29.01 -8.00
C VAL A 331 -18.68 -29.78 -9.14
N PHE A 332 -18.58 -29.21 -10.34
CA PHE A 332 -17.97 -29.83 -11.50
C PHE A 332 -16.51 -30.24 -11.22
N ALA A 333 -15.70 -29.34 -10.62
CA ALA A 333 -14.34 -29.67 -10.24
C ALA A 333 -14.26 -30.81 -9.22
N GLY A 334 -15.14 -30.83 -8.22
CA GLY A 334 -15.25 -31.92 -7.25
C GLY A 334 -15.59 -33.25 -7.87
N VAL A 335 -16.57 -33.29 -8.80
CA VAL A 335 -16.94 -34.45 -9.56
C VAL A 335 -15.79 -34.93 -10.45
N MET A 336 -15.11 -34.02 -11.15
CA MET A 336 -13.96 -34.37 -12.00
C MET A 336 -12.78 -34.89 -11.17
N ALA A 337 -12.50 -34.33 -10.02
CA ALA A 337 -11.49 -34.84 -9.08
C ALA A 337 -11.85 -36.25 -8.58
N TYR A 338 -13.13 -36.51 -8.32
CA TYR A 338 -13.61 -37.83 -7.92
C TYR A 338 -13.48 -38.87 -9.04
N LEU A 339 -13.89 -38.53 -10.26
CA LEU A 339 -13.92 -39.46 -11.39
C LEU A 339 -12.54 -39.69 -12.00
N ARG A 340 -11.75 -38.64 -12.20
CA ARG A 340 -10.51 -38.66 -12.98
C ARG A 340 -9.24 -38.33 -12.18
N GLY A 341 -9.36 -37.87 -10.96
CA GLY A 341 -8.19 -37.53 -10.13
C GLY A 341 -7.34 -38.73 -9.80
N ASN A 342 -6.03 -38.60 -9.83
CA ASN A 342 -5.08 -39.65 -9.46
C ASN A 342 -4.79 -39.62 -7.93
N PHE A 343 -5.85 -39.76 -7.12
CA PHE A 343 -5.83 -39.70 -5.67
C PHE A 343 -6.38 -40.98 -5.06
N SER A 344 -6.12 -41.19 -3.76
CA SER A 344 -6.75 -42.27 -2.99
C SER A 344 -8.29 -42.12 -2.97
N ALA A 345 -9.04 -43.21 -2.82
CA ALA A 345 -10.51 -43.18 -2.76
C ALA A 345 -11.03 -42.23 -1.66
N ALA A 346 -10.36 -42.21 -0.49
CA ALA A 346 -10.71 -41.33 0.60
C ALA A 346 -10.49 -39.85 0.24
N THR A 347 -9.40 -39.51 -0.47
CA THR A 347 -9.12 -38.15 -0.94
C THR A 347 -10.12 -37.69 -2.00
N LYS A 348 -10.45 -38.57 -2.95
CA LYS A 348 -11.50 -38.30 -3.96
C LYS A 348 -12.85 -37.99 -3.32
N LEU A 349 -13.25 -38.77 -2.32
CA LEU A 349 -14.49 -38.54 -1.58
C LEU A 349 -14.45 -37.19 -0.82
N LYS A 350 -13.31 -36.84 -0.22
CA LYS A 350 -13.15 -35.54 0.46
C LYS A 350 -13.31 -34.35 -0.51
N PHE A 351 -12.76 -34.41 -1.73
CA PHE A 351 -12.94 -33.38 -2.75
C PHE A 351 -14.42 -33.25 -3.17
N LEU A 352 -15.11 -34.38 -3.42
CA LEU A 352 -16.52 -34.38 -3.80
C LEU A 352 -17.40 -33.79 -2.67
N VAL A 353 -17.25 -34.31 -1.46
CA VAL A 353 -18.05 -33.85 -0.31
C VAL A 353 -17.72 -32.36 0.02
N GLY A 354 -16.45 -31.99 0.00
CA GLY A 354 -16.03 -30.60 0.23
C GLY A 354 -16.61 -29.63 -0.80
N SER A 355 -16.62 -30.01 -2.08
CA SER A 355 -17.20 -29.16 -3.14
C SER A 355 -18.72 -29.01 -3.00
N LEU A 356 -19.42 -30.07 -2.57
CA LEU A 356 -20.86 -30.01 -2.30
C LEU A 356 -21.18 -29.14 -1.09
N ILE A 357 -20.40 -29.25 0.01
CA ILE A 357 -20.56 -28.41 1.21
C ILE A 357 -20.33 -26.95 0.81
N LEU A 358 -19.26 -26.66 0.06
CA LEU A 358 -18.96 -25.30 -0.39
C LEU A 358 -20.08 -24.74 -1.29
N ALA A 359 -20.63 -25.54 -2.21
CA ALA A 359 -21.72 -25.11 -3.07
C ALA A 359 -23.00 -24.82 -2.26
N VAL A 360 -23.31 -25.62 -1.25
CA VAL A 360 -24.42 -25.37 -0.31
C VAL A 360 -24.19 -24.07 0.46
N PHE A 361 -22.98 -23.83 0.95
CA PHE A 361 -22.62 -22.59 1.62
C PHE A 361 -22.75 -21.38 0.68
N MET A 362 -22.29 -21.51 -0.59
CA MET A 362 -22.49 -20.49 -1.61
C MET A 362 -23.96 -20.18 -1.87
N TYR A 363 -24.82 -21.19 -1.84
CA TYR A 363 -26.26 -21.03 -2.06
C TYR A 363 -26.90 -20.14 -0.99
N PHE A 364 -26.56 -20.37 0.28
CA PHE A 364 -27.14 -19.65 1.42
C PHE A 364 -26.49 -18.29 1.71
N THR A 365 -25.37 -17.96 1.07
CA THR A 365 -24.68 -16.67 1.26
C THR A 365 -24.95 -15.69 0.12
N GLU A 366 -24.88 -14.40 0.39
CA GLU A 366 -25.11 -13.35 -0.60
C GLU A 366 -23.97 -13.24 -1.61
N ALA A 367 -24.27 -12.79 -2.85
CA ALA A 367 -23.26 -12.52 -3.87
C ALA A 367 -22.24 -11.47 -3.41
N ALA A 368 -22.66 -10.48 -2.60
CA ALA A 368 -21.79 -9.46 -2.03
C ALA A 368 -20.65 -10.07 -1.19
N PHE A 369 -20.93 -11.10 -0.39
CA PHE A 369 -19.90 -11.83 0.35
C PHE A 369 -18.85 -12.46 -0.59
N TRP A 370 -19.29 -13.11 -1.66
CA TRP A 370 -18.38 -13.72 -2.62
C TRP A 370 -17.59 -12.69 -3.43
N GLY A 371 -18.17 -11.52 -3.66
CA GLY A 371 -17.44 -10.36 -4.18
C GLY A 371 -16.28 -9.93 -3.26
N VAL A 372 -16.53 -9.87 -1.95
CA VAL A 372 -15.49 -9.60 -0.94
C VAL A 372 -14.44 -10.70 -0.91
N VAL A 373 -14.84 -11.98 -1.01
CA VAL A 373 -13.92 -13.14 -1.07
C VAL A 373 -13.02 -13.06 -2.31
N VAL A 374 -13.55 -12.76 -3.49
CA VAL A 374 -12.76 -12.64 -4.73
C VAL A 374 -11.80 -11.45 -4.64
N MET A 375 -12.29 -10.31 -4.22
CA MET A 375 -11.48 -9.10 -4.04
C MET A 375 -10.37 -9.30 -3.01
N GLY A 376 -10.70 -9.83 -1.84
CA GLY A 376 -9.72 -10.14 -0.78
C GLY A 376 -8.75 -11.25 -1.19
N GLY A 377 -9.25 -12.28 -1.89
CA GLY A 377 -8.45 -13.35 -2.45
C GLY A 377 -7.38 -12.88 -3.43
N ALA A 378 -7.70 -11.86 -4.24
CA ALA A 378 -6.74 -11.25 -5.16
C ALA A 378 -5.55 -10.57 -4.43
N ILE A 379 -5.77 -10.09 -3.20
CA ILE A 379 -4.70 -9.55 -2.35
C ILE A 379 -3.98 -10.69 -1.63
N VAL A 380 -4.74 -11.62 -1.05
CA VAL A 380 -4.18 -12.74 -0.28
C VAL A 380 -3.26 -13.62 -1.12
N ILE A 381 -3.59 -13.86 -2.39
CA ILE A 381 -2.77 -14.68 -3.29
C ILE A 381 -1.35 -14.11 -3.46
N LEU A 382 -1.17 -12.78 -3.39
CA LEU A 382 0.15 -12.16 -3.47
C LEU A 382 1.08 -12.65 -2.37
N PHE A 383 0.57 -12.90 -1.16
CA PHE A 383 1.37 -13.41 -0.04
C PHE A 383 1.89 -14.82 -0.27
N PHE A 384 1.15 -15.62 -1.01
CA PHE A 384 1.49 -17.03 -1.27
C PHE A 384 2.24 -17.23 -2.58
N LEU A 385 2.38 -16.21 -3.39
CA LEU A 385 3.02 -16.28 -4.71
C LEU A 385 4.42 -16.94 -4.68
N PRO A 386 5.30 -16.68 -3.69
CA PRO A 386 6.62 -17.32 -3.61
C PRO A 386 6.58 -18.85 -3.52
N TRP A 387 5.44 -19.44 -3.16
CA TRP A 387 5.26 -20.89 -3.00
C TRP A 387 4.28 -21.49 -4.01
N LEU A 388 3.64 -20.66 -4.83
CA LEU A 388 2.67 -21.08 -5.84
C LEU A 388 3.30 -21.17 -7.24
N ASP A 389 4.40 -20.46 -7.46
CA ASP A 389 5.13 -20.42 -8.73
C ASP A 389 6.47 -21.18 -8.69
#